data_3d371fc4d6e4c9030101db8fac86f686
#
_entry.id   3d371fc4d6e4c9030101db8fac86f686
#
_cell.length_a   1.000
_cell.length_b   1.000
_cell.length_c   1.000
_cell.angle_alpha   90.00
_cell.angle_beta   90.00
_cell.angle_gamma   90.00
#
_symmetry.space_group_name_H-M   'P 1'
#
loop_
_entity.id
_entity.type
_entity.pdbx_description
1 polymer ?
#
loop_
_entity_poly.entity_id
_entity_poly.type
_entity_poly.pdbx_seq_one_letter_code
_entity_poly.pdbx_strand_id
1 'polypeptide(L)'
;MKIDILTLFPEMFSPLEHSIVGKAREKGLLDIYYHNFREYAEKARHVDDEPYGGGQGMLLRAQPIFDAFDAIEKKNPRVILLDPAGKQFDQAYAEDLAKEEELIFICGHYEGYDERIKTLVTDEISLGDYVLTGGELAAMTMIDATVRLIPEVIGKESSHQDDSFSSGLLEYPQYTRPYDYRGMVVPDVLMSGHHEKIRQWRLYESLKKTYERRPDLLDHYQLTAEEEKMLVEIKENK
;
A
#
# COMPACT_ATOMS: atom_id res chain seq x y z
N MET A 1 1.46 11.88 11.14
CA MET A 1 0.24 11.17 10.67
C MET A 1 -0.37 10.40 11.83
N LYS A 2 -1.70 10.41 11.95
CA LYS A 2 -2.46 9.59 12.90
C LYS A 2 -3.25 8.54 12.14
N ILE A 3 -3.21 7.29 12.58
CA ILE A 3 -3.96 6.17 11.99
C ILE A 3 -4.78 5.50 13.07
N ASP A 4 -6.09 5.44 12.89
CA ASP A 4 -7.00 4.68 13.71
C ASP A 4 -7.49 3.44 12.94
N ILE A 5 -7.53 2.28 13.59
CA ILE A 5 -7.90 1.02 12.95
C ILE A 5 -9.04 0.37 13.74
N LEU A 6 -10.21 0.30 13.12
CA LEU A 6 -11.36 -0.43 13.65
C LEU A 6 -11.24 -1.89 13.19
N THR A 7 -11.08 -2.81 14.14
CA THR A 7 -10.83 -4.23 13.86
C THR A 7 -11.40 -5.13 14.97
N LEU A 8 -11.62 -6.40 14.66
CA LEU A 8 -11.90 -7.43 15.66
C LEU A 8 -10.63 -8.06 16.28
N PHE A 9 -9.48 -7.85 15.63
CA PHE A 9 -8.21 -8.53 15.93
C PHE A 9 -7.03 -7.55 16.01
N PRO A 10 -6.99 -6.67 17.04
CA PRO A 10 -5.88 -5.73 17.23
C PRO A 10 -4.51 -6.41 17.24
N GLU A 11 -4.42 -7.62 17.77
CA GLU A 11 -3.18 -8.42 17.86
C GLU A 11 -2.57 -8.78 16.50
N MET A 12 -3.36 -8.79 15.43
CA MET A 12 -2.86 -9.06 14.08
C MET A 12 -1.93 -7.95 13.57
N PHE A 13 -2.00 -6.75 14.15
CA PHE A 13 -1.20 -5.60 13.73
C PHE A 13 0.19 -5.52 14.37
N SER A 14 0.58 -6.53 15.18
CA SER A 14 1.92 -6.58 15.78
C SER A 14 3.09 -6.39 14.81
N PRO A 15 3.04 -6.76 13.51
CA PRO A 15 4.10 -6.44 12.56
C PRO A 15 4.37 -4.94 12.38
N LEU A 16 3.39 -4.07 12.59
CA LEU A 16 3.53 -2.60 12.50
C LEU A 16 4.32 -2.00 13.68
N GLU A 17 4.58 -2.79 14.73
CA GLU A 17 5.45 -2.40 15.85
C GLU A 17 6.95 -2.49 15.51
N HIS A 18 7.30 -3.06 14.35
CA HIS A 18 8.67 -3.40 13.98
C HIS A 18 9.13 -2.69 12.72
N SER A 19 10.45 -2.83 12.41
CA SER A 19 11.06 -2.35 11.19
C SER A 19 10.88 -0.83 10.98
N ILE A 20 10.57 -0.40 9.77
CA ILE A 20 10.46 1.01 9.36
C ILE A 20 9.24 1.67 10.03
N VAL A 21 8.10 0.99 10.04
CA VAL A 21 6.85 1.51 10.66
C VAL A 21 7.04 1.70 12.16
N GLY A 22 7.60 0.71 12.87
CA GLY A 22 7.91 0.83 14.29
C GLY A 22 8.85 1.99 14.60
N LYS A 23 9.91 2.19 13.79
CA LYS A 23 10.82 3.33 13.91
C LYS A 23 10.15 4.67 13.65
N ALA A 24 9.20 4.74 12.72
CA ALA A 24 8.43 5.96 12.48
C ALA A 24 7.60 6.35 13.72
N ARG A 25 7.01 5.35 14.40
CA ARG A 25 6.31 5.55 15.67
C ARG A 25 7.24 6.02 16.78
N GLU A 26 8.39 5.37 16.96
CA GLU A 26 9.40 5.78 17.94
C GLU A 26 9.87 7.21 17.75
N LYS A 27 9.93 7.69 16.51
CA LYS A 27 10.30 9.08 16.16
C LYS A 27 9.15 10.08 16.32
N GLY A 28 7.92 9.64 16.63
CA GLY A 28 6.75 10.50 16.70
C GLY A 28 6.24 11.01 15.34
N LEU A 29 6.63 10.37 14.24
CA LEU A 29 6.14 10.69 12.89
C LEU A 29 4.79 10.03 12.60
N LEU A 30 4.45 8.99 13.36
CA LEU A 30 3.27 8.15 13.19
C LEU A 30 2.73 7.71 14.53
N ASP A 31 1.42 7.89 14.72
CA ASP A 31 0.65 7.31 15.82
C ASP A 31 -0.36 6.32 15.26
N ILE A 32 -0.41 5.11 15.81
CA ILE A 32 -1.39 4.08 15.43
C ILE A 32 -2.20 3.68 16.66
N TYR A 33 -3.52 3.75 16.53
CA TYR A 33 -4.49 3.35 17.56
C TYR A 33 -5.38 2.23 17.04
N TYR A 34 -5.63 1.24 17.90
CA TYR A 34 -6.45 0.09 17.58
C TYR A 34 -7.75 0.13 18.36
N HIS A 35 -8.87 0.04 17.68
CA HIS A 35 -10.21 0.06 18.26
C HIS A 35 -10.88 -1.27 17.99
N ASN A 36 -10.94 -2.11 19.02
CA ASN A 36 -11.70 -3.35 18.94
C ASN A 36 -13.19 -3.04 19.06
N PHE A 37 -13.90 -2.98 17.94
CA PHE A 37 -15.33 -2.64 17.98
C PHE A 37 -16.20 -3.71 18.67
N ARG A 38 -15.65 -4.86 19.06
CA ARG A 38 -16.30 -5.81 19.95
C ARG A 38 -16.59 -5.24 21.33
N GLU A 39 -15.77 -4.29 21.78
CA GLU A 39 -15.92 -3.62 23.07
C GLU A 39 -17.09 -2.63 23.09
N TYR A 40 -17.56 -2.21 21.92
CA TYR A 40 -18.67 -1.28 21.73
C TYR A 40 -20.01 -1.98 21.46
N ALA A 41 -20.03 -3.32 21.43
CA ALA A 41 -21.26 -4.05 21.22
C ALA A 41 -22.22 -3.92 22.42
N GLU A 42 -23.50 -3.58 22.20
CA GLU A 42 -24.53 -3.46 23.26
C GLU A 42 -24.67 -4.74 24.09
N LYS A 43 -24.53 -5.90 23.45
CA LYS A 43 -24.46 -7.20 24.12
C LYS A 43 -23.06 -7.77 23.96
N ALA A 44 -22.53 -8.32 25.04
CA ALA A 44 -21.18 -8.87 25.06
C ALA A 44 -20.90 -9.76 23.83
N ARG A 45 -19.92 -9.33 23.02
CA ARG A 45 -19.44 -10.02 21.80
C ARG A 45 -20.43 -10.11 20.62
N HIS A 46 -21.58 -9.45 20.65
CA HIS A 46 -22.58 -9.52 19.56
C HIS A 46 -22.27 -8.48 18.49
N VAL A 47 -21.26 -8.77 17.63
CA VAL A 47 -20.76 -7.87 16.57
C VAL A 47 -21.30 -8.22 15.18
N ASP A 48 -21.93 -9.36 15.03
CA ASP A 48 -22.42 -9.93 13.79
C ASP A 48 -23.86 -10.43 13.91
N ASP A 49 -24.57 -10.56 12.80
CA ASP A 49 -25.95 -11.05 12.76
C ASP A 49 -26.28 -11.63 11.38
N GLU A 50 -27.38 -12.37 11.28
CA GLU A 50 -27.87 -12.92 10.03
C GLU A 50 -28.34 -11.80 9.06
N PRO A 51 -28.07 -11.92 7.74
CA PRO A 51 -28.51 -10.92 6.77
C PRO A 51 -30.03 -10.90 6.62
N TYR A 52 -30.61 -9.70 6.54
CA TYR A 52 -32.01 -9.56 6.13
C TYR A 52 -32.24 -10.16 4.74
N GLY A 53 -33.32 -10.88 4.57
CA GLY A 53 -33.63 -11.59 3.32
C GLY A 53 -33.03 -12.98 3.24
N GLY A 54 -32.30 -13.41 4.26
CA GLY A 54 -31.64 -14.72 4.31
C GLY A 54 -30.33 -14.72 3.53
N GLY A 55 -29.56 -15.78 3.65
CA GLY A 55 -28.25 -15.96 3.02
C GLY A 55 -27.39 -16.89 3.85
N GLN A 56 -26.18 -17.17 3.38
CA GLN A 56 -25.18 -17.92 4.14
C GLN A 56 -24.28 -16.97 4.93
N GLY A 57 -23.86 -17.40 6.12
CA GLY A 57 -22.93 -16.67 6.95
C GLY A 57 -23.53 -15.49 7.71
N MET A 58 -22.67 -14.65 8.25
CA MET A 58 -23.00 -13.54 9.14
C MET A 58 -22.44 -12.23 8.58
N LEU A 59 -23.09 -11.11 8.89
CA LEU A 59 -22.62 -9.76 8.56
C LEU A 59 -22.24 -9.01 9.81
N LEU A 60 -21.21 -8.19 9.73
CA LEU A 60 -20.88 -7.23 10.77
C LEU A 60 -22.01 -6.23 10.96
N ARG A 61 -22.44 -6.06 12.20
CA ARG A 61 -23.52 -5.12 12.58
C ARG A 61 -23.03 -3.68 12.51
N ALA A 62 -23.91 -2.77 12.12
CA ALA A 62 -23.62 -1.34 12.07
C ALA A 62 -23.28 -0.77 13.45
N GLN A 63 -24.08 -1.06 14.50
CA GLN A 63 -24.01 -0.42 15.82
C GLN A 63 -22.59 -0.45 16.43
N PRO A 64 -21.88 -1.61 16.56
CA PRO A 64 -20.58 -1.62 17.20
C PRO A 64 -19.52 -0.79 16.44
N ILE A 65 -19.62 -0.73 15.11
CA ILE A 65 -18.69 0.02 14.26
C ILE A 65 -18.97 1.52 14.35
N PHE A 66 -20.24 1.93 14.34
CA PHE A 66 -20.62 3.34 14.52
C PHE A 66 -20.17 3.85 15.89
N ASP A 67 -20.44 3.11 16.97
CA ASP A 67 -20.09 3.55 18.33
C ASP A 67 -18.57 3.61 18.52
N ALA A 68 -17.82 2.66 17.95
CA ALA A 68 -16.36 2.70 17.93
C ALA A 68 -15.83 3.90 17.12
N PHE A 69 -16.44 4.17 15.97
CA PHE A 69 -16.07 5.31 15.13
C PHE A 69 -16.36 6.65 15.82
N ASP A 70 -17.51 6.77 16.50
CA ASP A 70 -17.89 7.98 17.22
C ASP A 70 -16.98 8.26 18.41
N ALA A 71 -16.43 7.22 19.03
CA ALA A 71 -15.47 7.34 20.13
C ALA A 71 -14.08 7.83 19.72
N ILE A 72 -13.73 7.81 18.43
CA ILE A 72 -12.45 8.30 17.92
C ILE A 72 -12.45 9.83 17.93
N GLU A 73 -11.45 10.42 18.59
CA GLU A 73 -11.16 11.85 18.43
C GLU A 73 -10.58 12.10 17.04
N LYS A 74 -11.30 12.84 16.22
CA LYS A 74 -10.98 13.10 14.81
C LYS A 74 -11.41 14.50 14.39
N LYS A 75 -10.69 15.08 13.42
CA LYS A 75 -11.02 16.38 12.84
C LYS A 75 -11.60 16.25 11.42
N ASN A 76 -10.80 15.71 10.52
CA ASN A 76 -11.19 15.50 9.12
C ASN A 76 -10.48 14.27 8.57
N PRO A 77 -10.75 13.07 9.08
CA PRO A 77 -10.07 11.86 8.66
C PRO A 77 -10.49 11.43 7.26
N ARG A 78 -9.60 10.85 6.52
CA ARG A 78 -9.94 10.01 5.40
C ARG A 78 -10.28 8.61 5.90
N VAL A 79 -11.49 8.15 5.61
CA VAL A 79 -12.05 6.90 6.16
C VAL A 79 -12.08 5.83 5.09
N ILE A 80 -11.33 4.78 5.29
CA ILE A 80 -11.07 3.73 4.30
C ILE A 80 -11.77 2.45 4.75
N LEU A 81 -12.70 1.98 3.94
CA LEU A 81 -13.31 0.68 4.07
C LEU A 81 -12.62 -0.32 3.11
N LEU A 82 -12.22 -1.45 3.64
CA LEU A 82 -11.57 -2.51 2.86
C LEU A 82 -12.64 -3.44 2.29
N ASP A 83 -12.86 -3.34 1.00
CA ASP A 83 -13.92 -4.05 0.28
C ASP A 83 -13.40 -4.52 -1.10
N PRO A 84 -13.63 -5.78 -1.51
CA PRO A 84 -13.28 -6.25 -2.85
C PRO A 84 -13.91 -5.44 -4.00
N ALA A 85 -15.06 -4.78 -3.77
CA ALA A 85 -15.72 -3.92 -4.75
C ALA A 85 -15.12 -2.52 -4.84
N GLY A 86 -14.20 -2.17 -3.93
CA GLY A 86 -13.55 -0.86 -3.89
C GLY A 86 -12.58 -0.62 -5.05
N LYS A 87 -12.11 0.63 -5.18
CA LYS A 87 -11.06 0.99 -6.12
C LYS A 87 -9.77 0.23 -5.77
N GLN A 88 -9.09 -0.31 -6.77
CA GLN A 88 -7.84 -1.03 -6.56
C GLN A 88 -6.74 -0.10 -6.04
N PHE A 89 -6.06 -0.53 -4.98
CA PHE A 89 -4.92 0.16 -4.39
C PHE A 89 -3.68 0.04 -5.28
N ASP A 90 -3.01 1.16 -5.49
CA ASP A 90 -1.75 1.26 -6.24
C ASP A 90 -0.79 2.27 -5.57
N GLN A 91 0.40 2.44 -6.17
CA GLN A 91 1.41 3.37 -5.65
C GLN A 91 0.91 4.82 -5.61
N ALA A 92 0.19 5.26 -6.64
CA ALA A 92 -0.36 6.62 -6.69
C ALA A 92 -1.38 6.86 -5.57
N TYR A 93 -2.15 5.83 -5.22
CA TYR A 93 -3.06 5.89 -4.09
C TYR A 93 -2.31 5.99 -2.75
N ALA A 94 -1.21 5.23 -2.57
CA ALA A 94 -0.37 5.32 -1.38
C ALA A 94 0.25 6.72 -1.23
N GLU A 95 0.71 7.33 -2.34
CA GLU A 95 1.24 8.70 -2.38
C GLU A 95 0.19 9.75 -2.03
N ASP A 96 -1.06 9.52 -2.37
CA ASP A 96 -2.17 10.39 -2.00
C ASP A 96 -2.52 10.26 -0.51
N LEU A 97 -2.63 9.04 0.01
CA LEU A 97 -2.84 8.80 1.43
C LEU A 97 -1.70 9.33 2.31
N ALA A 98 -0.45 9.32 1.82
CA ALA A 98 0.70 9.82 2.57
C ALA A 98 0.66 11.33 2.85
N LYS A 99 -0.21 12.09 2.16
CA LYS A 99 -0.42 13.53 2.36
C LYS A 99 -1.43 13.85 3.47
N GLU A 100 -2.19 12.84 3.91
CA GLU A 100 -3.22 13.01 4.93
C GLU A 100 -2.63 13.08 6.34
N GLU A 101 -3.26 13.86 7.20
CA GLU A 101 -2.91 13.94 8.61
C GLU A 101 -3.55 12.83 9.43
N GLU A 102 -4.77 12.42 9.04
CA GLU A 102 -5.59 11.44 9.77
C GLU A 102 -6.19 10.41 8.80
N LEU A 103 -5.93 9.12 9.07
CA LEU A 103 -6.54 7.99 8.37
C LEU A 103 -7.33 7.12 9.36
N ILE A 104 -8.47 6.62 8.94
CA ILE A 104 -9.23 5.60 9.68
C ILE A 104 -9.43 4.41 8.75
N PHE A 105 -8.99 3.22 9.18
CA PHE A 105 -9.24 1.97 8.47
C PHE A 105 -10.37 1.20 9.14
N ILE A 106 -11.34 0.72 8.38
CA ILE A 106 -12.39 -0.18 8.84
C ILE A 106 -12.13 -1.56 8.23
N CYS A 107 -11.76 -2.52 9.07
CA CYS A 107 -11.48 -3.90 8.67
C CYS A 107 -12.75 -4.73 8.70
N GLY A 108 -13.20 -5.19 7.54
CA GLY A 108 -14.31 -6.12 7.40
C GLY A 108 -13.94 -7.53 7.83
N HIS A 109 -14.95 -8.34 8.15
CA HIS A 109 -14.84 -9.75 8.50
C HIS A 109 -16.11 -10.52 8.12
N TYR A 110 -16.12 -11.83 8.26
CA TYR A 110 -17.24 -12.70 7.92
C TYR A 110 -17.61 -12.63 6.42
N GLU A 111 -18.91 -12.60 6.08
CA GLU A 111 -19.40 -12.43 4.70
C GLU A 111 -19.49 -10.95 4.27
N GLY A 112 -19.12 -10.03 5.17
CA GLY A 112 -19.17 -8.59 4.94
C GLY A 112 -19.76 -7.82 6.12
N TYR A 113 -20.34 -6.69 5.84
CA TYR A 113 -20.83 -5.73 6.82
C TYR A 113 -22.18 -5.15 6.41
N ASP A 114 -22.87 -4.59 7.40
CA ASP A 114 -24.09 -3.82 7.15
C ASP A 114 -23.81 -2.63 6.21
N GLU A 115 -24.56 -2.51 5.13
CA GLU A 115 -24.34 -1.49 4.08
C GLU A 115 -24.34 -0.05 4.63
N ARG A 116 -25.03 0.19 5.75
CA ARG A 116 -25.09 1.50 6.40
C ARG A 116 -23.72 1.99 6.89
N ILE A 117 -22.77 1.09 7.12
CA ILE A 117 -21.38 1.44 7.50
C ILE A 117 -20.71 2.29 6.43
N LYS A 118 -21.06 2.12 5.16
CA LYS A 118 -20.55 2.93 4.04
C LYS A 118 -20.87 4.42 4.17
N THR A 119 -21.85 4.80 4.98
CA THR A 119 -22.13 6.23 5.24
C THR A 119 -21.04 6.95 6.06
N LEU A 120 -20.15 6.19 6.73
CA LEU A 120 -18.99 6.71 7.44
C LEU A 120 -17.76 6.89 6.54
N VAL A 121 -17.77 6.33 5.33
CA VAL A 121 -16.62 6.03 4.51
C VAL A 121 -16.39 7.12 3.46
N THR A 122 -15.15 7.53 3.28
CA THR A 122 -14.75 8.41 2.17
C THR A 122 -14.26 7.59 0.98
N ASP A 123 -13.67 6.41 1.23
CA ASP A 123 -13.04 5.57 0.22
C ASP A 123 -13.32 4.09 0.47
N GLU A 124 -13.80 3.37 -0.56
CA GLU A 124 -13.81 1.92 -0.59
C GLU A 124 -12.61 1.45 -1.40
N ILE A 125 -11.74 0.61 -0.80
CA ILE A 125 -10.47 0.21 -1.42
C ILE A 125 -10.34 -1.31 -1.43
N SER A 126 -9.97 -1.84 -2.60
CA SER A 126 -9.58 -3.24 -2.81
C SER A 126 -8.07 -3.37 -2.90
N LEU A 127 -7.50 -4.39 -2.27
CA LEU A 127 -6.08 -4.72 -2.43
C LEU A 127 -5.80 -5.43 -3.76
N GLY A 128 -6.79 -6.08 -4.35
CA GLY A 128 -6.69 -6.84 -5.60
C GLY A 128 -7.86 -7.80 -5.79
N ASP A 129 -7.89 -8.46 -6.94
CA ASP A 129 -8.98 -9.36 -7.35
C ASP A 129 -8.87 -10.74 -6.68
N TYR A 130 -8.93 -10.78 -5.36
CA TYR A 130 -8.96 -11.98 -4.53
C TYR A 130 -9.61 -11.68 -3.18
N VAL A 131 -10.10 -12.72 -2.52
CA VAL A 131 -10.79 -12.60 -1.24
C VAL A 131 -9.87 -13.01 -0.10
N LEU A 132 -9.80 -12.18 0.94
CA LEU A 132 -9.13 -12.45 2.20
C LEU A 132 -10.15 -12.82 3.28
N THR A 133 -9.69 -13.42 4.38
CA THR A 133 -10.55 -13.76 5.53
C THR A 133 -11.00 -12.56 6.35
N GLY A 134 -10.33 -11.40 6.17
CA GLY A 134 -10.62 -10.14 6.85
C GLY A 134 -9.80 -9.00 6.26
N GLY A 135 -10.09 -7.78 6.68
CA GLY A 135 -9.45 -6.57 6.18
C GLY A 135 -8.07 -6.28 6.79
N GLU A 136 -7.67 -6.96 7.85
CA GLU A 136 -6.47 -6.64 8.62
C GLU A 136 -5.17 -6.70 7.79
N LEU A 137 -4.99 -7.76 6.98
CA LEU A 137 -3.82 -7.91 6.12
C LEU A 137 -3.79 -6.83 5.03
N ALA A 138 -4.95 -6.48 4.46
CA ALA A 138 -5.05 -5.41 3.49
C ALA A 138 -4.71 -4.06 4.12
N ALA A 139 -5.24 -3.76 5.31
CA ALA A 139 -4.90 -2.55 6.07
C ALA A 139 -3.39 -2.45 6.33
N MET A 140 -2.77 -3.51 6.82
CA MET A 140 -1.31 -3.53 7.07
C MET A 140 -0.51 -3.26 5.80
N THR A 141 -0.88 -3.87 4.68
CA THR A 141 -0.20 -3.64 3.39
C THR A 141 -0.32 -2.19 2.94
N MET A 142 -1.51 -1.60 3.04
CA MET A 142 -1.75 -0.21 2.67
C MET A 142 -1.02 0.76 3.60
N ILE A 143 -1.02 0.49 4.91
CA ILE A 143 -0.31 1.28 5.92
C ILE A 143 1.20 1.25 5.65
N ASP A 144 1.80 0.08 5.40
CA ASP A 144 3.22 -0.03 5.10
C ASP A 144 3.59 0.75 3.83
N ALA A 145 2.84 0.57 2.74
CA ALA A 145 3.05 1.28 1.48
C ALA A 145 2.90 2.81 1.63
N THR A 146 2.00 3.29 2.48
CA THR A 146 1.74 4.71 2.72
C THR A 146 2.78 5.33 3.66
N VAL A 147 3.04 4.68 4.79
CA VAL A 147 3.91 5.22 5.86
C VAL A 147 5.36 5.40 5.38
N ARG A 148 5.86 4.50 4.53
CA ARG A 148 7.21 4.63 3.96
C ARG A 148 7.41 5.88 3.10
N LEU A 149 6.33 6.53 2.65
CA LEU A 149 6.35 7.75 1.84
C LEU A 149 6.31 9.03 2.68
N ILE A 150 6.05 8.92 3.97
CA ILE A 150 6.07 10.08 4.88
C ILE A 150 7.52 10.60 4.99
N PRO A 151 7.75 11.93 4.90
CA PRO A 151 9.06 12.51 5.08
C PRO A 151 9.76 12.01 6.36
N GLU A 152 11.06 11.77 6.31
CA GLU A 152 11.93 11.31 7.42
C GLU A 152 11.69 9.85 7.89
N VAL A 153 10.67 9.15 7.39
CA VAL A 153 10.45 7.73 7.72
C VAL A 153 11.53 6.87 7.09
N ILE A 154 11.81 7.04 5.80
CA ILE A 154 12.98 6.45 5.13
C ILE A 154 14.06 7.53 5.02
N GLY A 155 15.28 7.22 5.44
CA GLY A 155 16.35 8.17 5.73
C GLY A 155 16.91 9.01 4.57
N LYS A 156 16.44 8.87 3.33
CA LYS A 156 16.73 9.75 2.19
C LYS A 156 15.48 9.91 1.34
N GLU A 157 15.02 11.14 1.16
CA GLU A 157 13.88 11.47 0.29
C GLU A 157 14.03 10.98 -1.17
N SER A 158 15.26 10.89 -1.67
CA SER A 158 15.54 10.36 -3.00
C SER A 158 15.39 8.84 -3.11
N SER A 159 15.25 8.12 -1.98
CA SER A 159 15.27 6.65 -1.98
C SER A 159 14.04 6.02 -2.63
N HIS A 160 12.89 6.72 -2.63
CA HIS A 160 11.65 6.22 -3.22
C HIS A 160 11.35 6.77 -4.61
N GLN A 161 12.11 7.78 -5.07
CA GLN A 161 11.90 8.36 -6.42
C GLN A 161 12.28 7.39 -7.54
N ASP A 162 13.26 6.51 -7.28
CA ASP A 162 13.72 5.49 -8.22
C ASP A 162 13.01 4.13 -8.03
N ASP A 163 12.12 4.00 -7.04
CA ASP A 163 11.36 2.77 -6.80
C ASP A 163 10.39 2.47 -7.97
N SER A 164 10.08 1.20 -8.18
CA SER A 164 9.08 0.77 -9.15
C SER A 164 7.76 1.50 -8.93
N PHE A 165 7.13 1.92 -10.03
CA PHE A 165 5.87 2.66 -10.11
C PHE A 165 5.94 4.15 -9.76
N SER A 166 6.81 4.61 -8.87
CA SER A 166 6.93 6.04 -8.52
C SER A 166 7.36 6.90 -9.70
N SER A 167 8.26 6.36 -10.55
CA SER A 167 8.65 6.98 -11.82
C SER A 167 7.73 6.61 -13.01
N GLY A 168 6.75 5.74 -12.80
CA GLY A 168 5.91 5.16 -13.87
C GLY A 168 6.52 3.93 -14.54
N LEU A 169 7.76 3.56 -14.23
CA LEU A 169 8.46 2.39 -14.73
C LEU A 169 8.76 1.38 -13.62
N LEU A 170 9.16 0.17 -14.00
CA LEU A 170 9.78 -0.77 -13.06
C LEU A 170 11.24 -0.38 -12.83
N GLU A 171 11.69 -0.55 -11.60
CA GLU A 171 13.08 -0.29 -11.21
C GLU A 171 14.06 -1.19 -11.97
N TYR A 172 15.22 -0.62 -12.33
CA TYR A 172 16.34 -1.33 -12.96
C TYR A 172 16.93 -2.40 -12.03
N PRO A 173 17.65 -3.43 -12.57
CA PRO A 173 18.31 -4.43 -11.74
C PRO A 173 19.45 -3.82 -10.93
N GLN A 174 19.48 -4.15 -9.64
CA GLN A 174 20.50 -3.70 -8.71
C GLN A 174 21.48 -4.83 -8.38
N TYR A 175 22.75 -4.47 -8.15
CA TYR A 175 23.83 -5.38 -7.82
C TYR A 175 24.58 -4.91 -6.59
N THR A 176 25.09 -5.87 -5.81
CA THR A 176 25.93 -5.63 -4.64
C THR A 176 27.15 -6.53 -4.65
N ARG A 177 28.05 -6.37 -3.69
CA ARG A 177 29.25 -7.21 -3.53
C ARG A 177 28.90 -8.67 -3.19
N PRO A 178 29.68 -9.65 -3.65
CA PRO A 178 30.94 -9.50 -4.44
C PRO A 178 30.70 -9.20 -5.92
N TYR A 179 31.73 -8.73 -6.66
CA TYR A 179 31.68 -8.45 -8.11
C TYR A 179 31.34 -9.70 -8.93
N ASP A 180 31.98 -10.82 -8.62
CA ASP A 180 31.67 -12.14 -9.19
C ASP A 180 31.05 -13.02 -8.10
N TYR A 181 29.87 -13.56 -8.38
CA TYR A 181 29.25 -14.56 -7.54
C TYR A 181 28.83 -15.77 -8.39
N ARG A 182 29.57 -16.86 -8.25
CA ARG A 182 29.35 -18.14 -8.99
C ARG A 182 29.39 -17.96 -10.53
N GLY A 183 30.30 -17.14 -11.03
CA GLY A 183 30.43 -16.84 -12.45
C GLY A 183 29.44 -15.78 -12.98
N MET A 184 28.59 -15.25 -12.11
CA MET A 184 27.69 -14.14 -12.45
C MET A 184 28.34 -12.82 -12.03
N VAL A 185 28.74 -12.02 -13.01
CA VAL A 185 29.47 -10.76 -12.79
C VAL A 185 28.55 -9.55 -12.86
N VAL A 186 28.90 -8.53 -12.07
CA VAL A 186 28.25 -7.21 -12.12
C VAL A 186 28.57 -6.54 -13.44
N PRO A 187 27.61 -5.90 -14.15
CA PRO A 187 27.87 -5.17 -15.39
C PRO A 187 28.96 -4.11 -15.22
N ASP A 188 29.95 -4.12 -16.12
CA ASP A 188 31.14 -3.25 -16.06
C ASP A 188 30.81 -1.76 -16.04
N VAL A 189 29.70 -1.36 -16.69
CA VAL A 189 29.22 0.02 -16.68
C VAL A 189 29.00 0.55 -15.26
N LEU A 190 28.54 -0.30 -14.34
CA LEU A 190 28.30 0.06 -12.94
C LEU A 190 29.59 0.28 -12.15
N MET A 191 30.70 -0.27 -12.62
CA MET A 191 32.02 -0.13 -12.04
C MET A 191 32.83 1.03 -12.66
N SER A 192 32.33 1.63 -13.75
CA SER A 192 33.09 2.59 -14.57
C SER A 192 33.30 3.97 -13.91
N GLY A 193 32.50 4.33 -12.91
CA GLY A 193 32.48 5.68 -12.33
C GLY A 193 31.88 6.76 -13.23
N HIS A 194 31.46 6.42 -14.45
CA HIS A 194 30.82 7.36 -15.39
C HIS A 194 29.34 7.53 -15.10
N HIS A 195 28.97 8.52 -14.29
CA HIS A 195 27.60 8.75 -13.84
C HIS A 195 26.57 8.77 -14.99
N GLU A 196 26.89 9.42 -16.12
CA GLU A 196 25.97 9.51 -17.26
C GLU A 196 25.74 8.14 -17.93
N LYS A 197 26.80 7.34 -18.11
CA LYS A 197 26.66 5.97 -18.66
C LYS A 197 25.86 5.06 -17.72
N ILE A 198 26.06 5.23 -16.41
CA ILE A 198 25.32 4.50 -15.39
C ILE A 198 23.83 4.91 -15.42
N ARG A 199 23.52 6.21 -15.55
CA ARG A 199 22.15 6.72 -15.69
C ARG A 199 21.46 6.13 -16.91
N GLN A 200 22.12 6.18 -18.06
CA GLN A 200 21.59 5.64 -19.32
C GLN A 200 21.36 4.13 -19.26
N TRP A 201 22.30 3.40 -18.67
CA TRP A 201 22.15 1.96 -18.47
C TRP A 201 20.96 1.62 -17.56
N ARG A 202 20.80 2.34 -16.45
CA ARG A 202 19.67 2.17 -15.54
C ARG A 202 18.34 2.44 -16.23
N LEU A 203 18.26 3.53 -16.98
CA LEU A 203 17.07 3.89 -17.74
C LEU A 203 16.71 2.83 -18.79
N TYR A 204 17.73 2.35 -19.55
CA TYR A 204 17.55 1.30 -20.52
C TYR A 204 17.03 0.01 -19.89
N GLU A 205 17.60 -0.42 -18.78
CA GLU A 205 17.19 -1.63 -18.07
C GLU A 205 15.79 -1.50 -17.45
N SER A 206 15.42 -0.32 -16.94
CA SER A 206 14.05 -0.03 -16.46
C SER A 206 13.04 -0.14 -17.59
N LEU A 207 13.29 0.50 -18.73
CA LEU A 207 12.43 0.43 -19.92
C LEU A 207 12.29 -0.99 -20.43
N LYS A 208 13.40 -1.73 -20.54
CA LYS A 208 13.43 -3.11 -20.97
C LYS A 208 12.61 -4.01 -20.06
N LYS A 209 12.84 -3.92 -18.77
CA LYS A 209 12.12 -4.70 -17.76
C LYS A 209 10.63 -4.37 -17.77
N THR A 210 10.26 -3.09 -17.92
CA THR A 210 8.87 -2.65 -18.00
C THR A 210 8.22 -3.19 -19.27
N TYR A 211 8.87 -3.05 -20.42
CA TYR A 211 8.36 -3.58 -21.68
C TYR A 211 8.14 -5.10 -21.66
N GLU A 212 9.05 -5.86 -21.01
CA GLU A 212 8.97 -7.32 -20.94
C GLU A 212 7.95 -7.82 -19.93
N ARG A 213 7.74 -7.12 -18.82
CA ARG A 213 6.98 -7.61 -17.67
C ARG A 213 5.66 -6.90 -17.39
N ARG A 214 5.62 -5.60 -17.66
CA ARG A 214 4.48 -4.74 -17.41
C ARG A 214 4.32 -3.71 -18.55
N PRO A 215 4.09 -4.21 -19.80
CA PRO A 215 3.91 -3.33 -20.97
C PRO A 215 2.75 -2.36 -20.81
N ASP A 216 1.74 -2.71 -20.00
CA ASP A 216 0.61 -1.87 -19.66
C ASP A 216 1.01 -0.51 -19.01
N LEU A 217 2.11 -0.47 -18.27
CA LEU A 217 2.62 0.78 -17.70
C LEU A 217 3.08 1.77 -18.78
N LEU A 218 3.55 1.28 -19.94
CA LEU A 218 4.00 2.14 -21.03
C LEU A 218 2.83 2.79 -21.80
N ASP A 219 1.61 2.26 -21.68
CA ASP A 219 0.42 2.82 -22.35
C ASP A 219 0.09 4.24 -21.85
N HIS A 220 0.46 4.54 -20.61
CA HIS A 220 0.21 5.83 -19.97
C HIS A 220 1.48 6.63 -19.66
N TYR A 221 2.66 6.06 -19.95
CA TYR A 221 3.95 6.69 -19.68
C TYR A 221 4.34 7.65 -20.82
N GLN A 222 4.70 8.87 -20.47
CA GLN A 222 5.16 9.86 -21.46
C GLN A 222 6.66 9.69 -21.71
N LEU A 223 7.00 8.99 -22.79
CA LEU A 223 8.37 8.78 -23.20
C LEU A 223 9.06 10.09 -23.62
N THR A 224 10.27 10.30 -23.16
CA THR A 224 11.18 11.32 -23.72
C THR A 224 11.79 10.84 -25.03
N ALA A 225 12.36 11.74 -25.83
CA ALA A 225 13.03 11.40 -27.09
C ALA A 225 14.22 10.42 -26.92
N GLU A 226 14.87 10.41 -25.75
CA GLU A 226 15.92 9.45 -25.39
C GLU A 226 15.29 8.06 -25.15
N GLU A 227 14.23 8.00 -24.40
CA GLU A 227 13.51 6.76 -24.04
C GLU A 227 12.83 6.12 -25.26
N GLU A 228 12.28 6.93 -26.16
CA GLU A 228 11.73 6.42 -27.43
C GLU A 228 12.77 5.66 -28.26
N LYS A 229 13.99 6.21 -28.38
CA LYS A 229 15.09 5.55 -29.08
C LYS A 229 15.50 4.24 -28.40
N MET A 230 15.62 4.26 -27.07
CA MET A 230 15.94 3.07 -26.28
C MET A 230 14.87 1.99 -26.45
N LEU A 231 13.58 2.38 -26.45
CA LEU A 231 12.47 1.44 -26.59
C LEU A 231 12.43 0.81 -28.01
N VAL A 232 12.79 1.56 -29.05
CA VAL A 232 12.94 1.01 -30.41
C VAL A 232 14.05 -0.04 -30.44
N GLU A 233 15.22 0.27 -29.88
CA GLU A 233 16.32 -0.67 -29.78
C GLU A 233 15.94 -1.95 -28.98
N ILE A 234 15.23 -1.80 -27.87
CA ILE A 234 14.75 -2.94 -27.06
C ILE A 234 13.80 -3.84 -27.88
N LYS A 235 12.94 -3.26 -28.72
CA LYS A 235 12.01 -4.01 -29.56
C LYS A 235 12.71 -4.75 -30.71
N GLU A 236 13.77 -4.17 -31.26
CA GLU A 236 14.55 -4.77 -32.36
C GLU A 236 15.48 -5.91 -31.89
N ASN A 237 15.90 -5.88 -30.62
CA ASN A 237 16.80 -6.89 -30.03
C ASN A 237 16.05 -8.08 -29.39
N LYS A 238 14.76 -8.23 -29.62
CA LYS A 238 13.91 -9.32 -29.18
C LYS A 238 13.73 -10.38 -30.26
#